data_74b4c9109355affbedada5f805d68f5a
#
_entry.id   74b4c9109355affbedada5f805d68f5a
#
_cell.length_a   1.000
_cell.length_b   1.000
_cell.length_c   1.000
_cell.angle_alpha   90.00
_cell.angle_beta   90.00
_cell.angle_gamma   90.00
#
_symmetry.space_group_name_H-M   'P 1'
#
loop_
_entity.id
_entity.type
_entity.pdbx_description
1 polymer ?
#
loop_
_entity_poly.entity_id
_entity_poly.type
_entity_poly.pdbx_seq_one_letter_code
_entity_poly.pdbx_strand_id
1 'polypeptide(L)'
;MKGKKQKEPVGFNPAEIFAALALLEKERGIPQSFMMEKIVQALTTAYKRDHADVENVIVDVDEAHQNLKMFVQKNVVEEEDYVDPANEMPIEEAKKLSAKYEVGDIVNIPVDTVEFGRIAAGNGKQVIIQGLREAERGQVYDEFNSKQHEILTGVVTRVDPRNGNVSLRIGTGTDSTEALLMAGEQVPGEELTEG
;
A
#
# COMPACT_ATOMS: atom_id res chain seq x y z
N MET A 1 36.29 29.99 5.98
CA MET A 1 35.35 29.01 6.57
C MET A 1 34.58 28.32 5.44
N LYS A 2 34.94 27.10 5.10
CA LYS A 2 34.28 26.33 4.05
C LYS A 2 33.06 25.65 4.68
N GLY A 3 31.86 26.05 4.27
CA GLY A 3 30.61 25.41 4.68
C GLY A 3 30.62 23.95 4.23
N LYS A 4 30.54 23.03 5.17
CA LYS A 4 30.23 21.62 4.90
C LYS A 4 28.83 21.57 4.26
N LYS A 5 28.76 21.29 2.96
CA LYS A 5 27.55 20.78 2.35
C LYS A 5 27.23 19.46 3.05
N GLN A 6 26.22 19.44 3.91
CA GLN A 6 25.59 18.21 4.34
C GLN A 6 25.12 17.51 3.06
N LYS A 7 25.69 16.33 2.77
CA LYS A 7 25.10 15.41 1.82
C LYS A 7 23.74 15.03 2.41
N GLU A 8 22.68 15.51 1.79
CA GLU A 8 21.37 14.94 2.02
C GLU A 8 21.47 13.42 1.83
N PRO A 9 21.03 12.62 2.79
CA PRO A 9 20.99 11.19 2.58
C PRO A 9 20.17 10.94 1.32
N VAL A 10 20.63 10.04 0.45
CA VAL A 10 19.85 9.47 -0.65
C VAL A 10 18.71 8.73 0.02
N GLY A 11 17.66 9.45 0.37
CA GLY A 11 16.58 9.01 1.23
C GLY A 11 15.26 9.39 0.58
N PHE A 12 14.32 8.52 0.74
CA PHE A 12 12.90 8.67 0.55
C PHE A 12 12.45 10.14 0.52
N ASN A 13 11.99 10.58 -0.63
CA ASN A 13 11.42 11.90 -0.82
C ASN A 13 9.89 11.77 -0.90
N PRO A 14 9.13 12.17 0.12
CA PRO A 14 7.67 12.08 0.10
C PRO A 14 7.06 12.74 -1.13
N ALA A 15 7.56 13.90 -1.56
CA ALA A 15 7.05 14.62 -2.73
C ALA A 15 7.14 13.79 -4.03
N GLU A 16 8.16 12.95 -4.19
CA GLU A 16 8.26 12.05 -5.35
C GLU A 16 7.16 10.97 -5.34
N ILE A 17 6.75 10.51 -4.16
CA ILE A 17 5.64 9.58 -4.02
C ILE A 17 4.34 10.25 -4.45
N PHE A 18 4.03 11.44 -3.92
CA PHE A 18 2.82 12.16 -4.31
C PHE A 18 2.78 12.42 -5.81
N ALA A 19 3.90 12.82 -6.42
CA ALA A 19 4.01 13.01 -7.87
C ALA A 19 3.77 11.70 -8.65
N ALA A 20 4.33 10.57 -8.19
CA ALA A 20 4.12 9.27 -8.82
C ALA A 20 2.67 8.80 -8.68
N LEU A 21 2.03 9.02 -7.53
CA LEU A 21 0.62 8.68 -7.31
C LEU A 21 -0.31 9.53 -8.18
N ALA A 22 -0.03 10.83 -8.34
CA ALA A 22 -0.79 11.70 -9.23
C ALA A 22 -0.69 11.24 -10.70
N LEU A 23 0.48 10.75 -11.12
CA LEU A 23 0.67 10.20 -12.45
C LEU A 23 -0.11 8.89 -12.64
N LEU A 24 -0.08 7.99 -11.66
CA LEU A 24 -0.84 6.73 -11.69
C LEU A 24 -2.35 6.97 -11.76
N GLU A 25 -2.86 7.95 -11.02
CA GLU A 25 -4.27 8.33 -11.09
C GLU A 25 -4.65 8.83 -12.48
N LYS A 26 -3.80 9.67 -13.08
CA LYS A 26 -4.03 10.21 -14.42
C LYS A 26 -3.93 9.17 -15.53
N GLU A 27 -2.95 8.25 -15.46
CA GLU A 27 -2.67 7.28 -16.52
C GLU A 27 -3.48 5.98 -16.39
N ARG A 28 -3.78 5.57 -15.18
CA ARG A 28 -4.41 4.28 -14.87
C ARG A 28 -5.75 4.39 -14.18
N GLY A 29 -6.20 5.60 -13.83
CA GLY A 29 -7.47 5.82 -13.12
C GLY A 29 -7.48 5.26 -11.68
N ILE A 30 -6.31 5.00 -11.07
CA ILE A 30 -6.20 4.46 -9.73
C ILE A 30 -6.20 5.62 -8.73
N PRO A 31 -7.16 5.70 -7.79
CA PRO A 31 -7.23 6.81 -6.84
C PRO A 31 -5.95 6.94 -5.99
N GLN A 32 -5.44 8.16 -5.84
CA GLN A 32 -4.27 8.43 -5.00
C GLN A 32 -4.48 7.99 -3.55
N SER A 33 -5.71 8.19 -3.01
CA SER A 33 -6.07 7.77 -1.65
C SER A 33 -5.90 6.27 -1.42
N PHE A 34 -6.33 5.44 -2.38
CA PHE A 34 -6.16 3.98 -2.31
C PHE A 34 -4.68 3.59 -2.23
N MET A 35 -3.85 4.17 -3.11
CA MET A 35 -2.41 3.87 -3.12
C MET A 35 -1.71 4.41 -1.88
N MET A 36 -2.11 5.58 -1.39
CA MET A 36 -1.55 6.17 -0.17
C MET A 36 -1.86 5.30 1.05
N GLU A 37 -3.08 4.79 1.18
CA GLU A 37 -3.46 3.86 2.24
C GLU A 37 -2.57 2.61 2.24
N LYS A 38 -2.31 2.00 1.07
CA LYS A 38 -1.40 0.85 0.94
C LYS A 38 0.04 1.18 1.36
N ILE A 39 0.52 2.37 1.01
CA ILE A 39 1.86 2.84 1.41
C ILE A 39 1.92 3.00 2.93
N VAL A 40 0.95 3.68 3.53
CA VAL A 40 0.85 3.88 4.98
C VAL A 40 0.84 2.55 5.71
N GLN A 41 0.00 1.61 5.29
CA GLN A 41 -0.11 0.28 5.86
C GLN A 41 1.22 -0.49 5.80
N ALA A 42 1.91 -0.40 4.67
CA ALA A 42 3.18 -1.09 4.49
C ALA A 42 4.31 -0.48 5.33
N LEU A 43 4.36 0.85 5.42
CA LEU A 43 5.33 1.55 6.26
C LEU A 43 5.13 1.21 7.74
N THR A 44 3.89 1.22 8.20
CA THR A 44 3.52 0.83 9.56
C THR A 44 3.91 -0.62 9.86
N THR A 45 3.61 -1.53 8.93
CA THR A 45 3.96 -2.95 9.06
C THR A 45 5.47 -3.16 9.07
N ALA A 46 6.21 -2.45 8.23
CA ALA A 46 7.66 -2.56 8.18
C ALA A 46 8.32 -2.04 9.45
N TYR A 47 7.83 -0.93 10.00
CA TYR A 47 8.32 -0.39 11.27
C TYR A 47 8.08 -1.38 12.42
N LYS A 48 6.87 -1.90 12.55
CA LYS A 48 6.52 -2.90 13.57
C LYS A 48 7.33 -4.20 13.47
N ARG A 49 7.71 -4.61 12.26
CA ARG A 49 8.58 -5.76 12.05
C ARG A 49 9.99 -5.51 12.56
N ASP A 50 10.52 -4.30 12.34
CA ASP A 50 11.87 -3.91 12.78
C ASP A 50 11.90 -3.57 14.30
N HIS A 51 10.74 -3.23 14.89
CA HIS A 51 10.51 -2.89 16.30
C HIS A 51 9.34 -3.71 16.85
N ALA A 52 9.60 -4.98 17.15
CA ALA A 52 8.56 -5.95 17.52
C ALA A 52 7.87 -5.66 18.87
N ASP A 53 8.46 -4.82 19.69
CA ASP A 53 7.95 -4.34 20.97
C ASP A 53 7.01 -3.13 20.86
N VAL A 54 6.94 -2.47 19.68
CA VAL A 54 6.07 -1.30 19.44
C VAL A 54 4.72 -1.75 18.89
N GLU A 55 3.65 -1.48 19.63
CA GLU A 55 2.30 -1.88 19.24
C GLU A 55 1.61 -0.85 18.34
N ASN A 56 1.75 0.44 18.65
CA ASN A 56 0.99 1.51 18.00
C ASN A 56 1.88 2.46 17.23
N VAL A 57 1.77 2.41 15.90
CA VAL A 57 2.47 3.29 14.97
C VAL A 57 1.46 3.91 14.01
N ILE A 58 1.56 5.20 13.79
CA ILE A 58 0.76 5.91 12.80
C ILE A 58 1.66 6.65 11.81
N VAL A 59 1.16 6.80 10.59
CA VAL A 59 1.75 7.68 9.58
C VAL A 59 0.77 8.80 9.30
N ASP A 60 1.19 10.02 9.57
CA ASP A 60 0.45 11.24 9.25
C ASP A 60 0.75 11.63 7.81
N VAL A 61 -0.30 11.84 7.01
CA VAL A 61 -0.24 12.19 5.60
C VAL A 61 -0.64 13.65 5.45
N ASP A 62 0.33 14.52 5.22
CA ASP A 62 0.09 15.93 4.91
C ASP A 62 0.04 16.12 3.38
N GLU A 63 -1.14 16.02 2.82
CA GLU A 63 -1.36 16.17 1.37
C GLU A 63 -1.03 17.59 0.89
N ALA A 64 -1.31 18.61 1.71
CA ALA A 64 -1.09 20.01 1.36
C ALA A 64 0.39 20.34 1.16
N HIS A 65 1.25 19.75 1.98
CA HIS A 65 2.70 19.94 1.92
C HIS A 65 3.44 18.76 1.28
N GLN A 66 2.71 17.77 0.78
CA GLN A 66 3.26 16.53 0.17
C GLN A 66 4.30 15.87 1.09
N ASN A 67 3.94 15.69 2.34
CA ASN A 67 4.83 15.17 3.37
C ASN A 67 4.22 13.97 4.10
N LEU A 68 5.10 13.11 4.61
CA LEU A 68 4.74 11.95 5.42
C LEU A 68 5.56 11.99 6.70
N LYS A 69 4.90 11.82 7.84
CA LYS A 69 5.56 11.72 9.15
C LYS A 69 5.10 10.48 9.87
N MET A 70 6.01 9.77 10.49
CA MET A 70 5.70 8.58 11.28
C MET A 70 5.81 8.91 12.76
N PHE A 71 4.90 8.39 13.55
CA PHE A 71 4.86 8.55 14.99
C PHE A 71 4.62 7.21 15.67
N VAL A 72 5.33 6.98 16.77
CA VAL A 72 4.98 5.94 17.73
C VAL A 72 4.01 6.54 18.73
N GLN A 73 2.90 5.85 18.97
CA GLN A 73 1.91 6.26 19.96
C GLN A 73 2.21 5.59 21.28
N LYS A 74 2.30 6.39 22.35
CA LYS A 74 2.49 5.91 23.70
C LYS A 74 1.33 6.33 24.59
N ASN A 75 0.88 5.42 25.45
CA ASN A 75 -0.13 5.71 26.44
C ASN A 75 0.52 6.42 27.64
N VAL A 76 -0.08 7.49 28.11
CA VAL A 76 0.37 8.17 29.35
C VAL A 76 -0.13 7.38 30.56
N VAL A 77 0.80 6.99 31.41
CA VAL A 77 0.53 6.21 32.63
C VAL A 77 1.09 6.91 33.88
N GLU A 78 0.62 6.52 35.05
CA GLU A 78 1.25 6.94 36.31
C GLU A 78 2.65 6.34 36.44
N GLU A 79 3.53 6.96 37.23
CA GLU A 79 4.90 6.46 37.45
C GLU A 79 4.94 5.03 37.99
N GLU A 80 3.95 4.69 38.85
CA GLU A 80 3.85 3.35 39.49
C GLU A 80 3.40 2.27 38.51
N ASP A 81 2.66 2.63 37.45
CA ASP A 81 2.10 1.73 36.42
C ASP A 81 2.99 1.61 35.18
N TYR A 82 4.11 2.34 35.13
CA TYR A 82 5.03 2.33 34.00
C TYR A 82 5.83 1.03 33.92
N VAL A 83 5.46 0.17 32.97
CA VAL A 83 6.05 -1.18 32.80
C VAL A 83 6.63 -1.37 31.39
N ASP A 84 6.02 -0.78 30.38
CA ASP A 84 6.37 -0.96 28.96
C ASP A 84 6.91 0.33 28.31
N PRO A 85 8.25 0.52 28.33
CA PRO A 85 8.86 1.70 27.73
C PRO A 85 8.60 1.90 26.22
N ALA A 86 8.22 0.84 25.51
CA ALA A 86 7.94 0.93 24.07
C ALA A 86 6.57 1.58 23.80
N ASN A 87 5.56 1.26 24.60
CA ASN A 87 4.16 1.65 24.38
C ASN A 87 3.60 2.62 25.43
N GLU A 88 4.34 2.87 26.51
CA GLU A 88 3.93 3.73 27.62
C GLU A 88 4.88 4.90 27.80
N MET A 89 4.39 5.94 28.45
CA MET A 89 5.14 7.14 28.86
C MET A 89 4.66 7.62 30.22
N PRO A 90 5.58 7.83 31.18
CA PRO A 90 5.21 8.39 32.47
C PRO A 90 4.63 9.79 32.33
N ILE A 91 3.63 10.13 33.17
CA ILE A 91 2.95 11.43 33.14
C ILE A 91 3.92 12.61 33.31
N GLU A 92 4.99 12.44 34.09
CA GLU A 92 5.99 13.49 34.26
C GLU A 92 6.78 13.77 32.98
N GLU A 93 7.05 12.77 32.16
CA GLU A 93 7.69 12.93 30.85
C GLU A 93 6.71 13.51 29.83
N ALA A 94 5.47 13.07 29.81
CA ALA A 94 4.43 13.60 28.95
C ALA A 94 4.20 15.09 29.21
N LYS A 95 4.19 15.53 30.47
CA LYS A 95 4.07 16.94 30.84
C LYS A 95 5.24 17.82 30.43
N LYS A 96 6.43 17.27 30.21
CA LYS A 96 7.57 18.03 29.64
C LYS A 96 7.34 18.35 28.15
N LEU A 97 6.58 17.51 27.43
CA LEU A 97 6.21 17.76 26.05
C LEU A 97 5.04 18.73 25.95
N SER A 98 4.03 18.58 26.79
CA SER A 98 2.92 19.53 26.93
C SER A 98 2.27 19.39 28.31
N ALA A 99 2.07 20.53 28.97
CA ALA A 99 1.40 20.61 30.30
C ALA A 99 -0.07 20.15 30.27
N LYS A 100 -0.63 19.90 29.09
CA LYS A 100 -2.04 19.50 28.90
C LYS A 100 -2.27 17.99 28.99
N TYR A 101 -1.20 17.18 28.93
CA TYR A 101 -1.37 15.72 28.98
C TYR A 101 -1.80 15.23 30.35
N GLU A 102 -2.74 14.32 30.34
CA GLU A 102 -3.27 13.61 31.51
C GLU A 102 -3.07 12.11 31.36
N VAL A 103 -3.20 11.38 32.45
CA VAL A 103 -3.12 9.90 32.43
C VAL A 103 -4.24 9.33 31.58
N GLY A 104 -3.89 8.40 30.70
CA GLY A 104 -4.79 7.83 29.70
C GLY A 104 -4.77 8.54 28.34
N ASP A 105 -4.08 9.67 28.21
CA ASP A 105 -3.87 10.31 26.92
C ASP A 105 -2.87 9.53 26.05
N ILE A 106 -2.92 9.80 24.74
CA ILE A 106 -1.98 9.24 23.77
C ILE A 106 -1.00 10.33 23.33
N VAL A 107 0.28 10.05 23.50
CA VAL A 107 1.37 10.94 23.02
C VAL A 107 1.95 10.39 21.73
N ASN A 108 2.03 11.24 20.71
CA ASN A 108 2.65 10.93 19.43
C ASN A 108 4.14 11.31 19.45
N ILE A 109 5.03 10.34 19.47
CA ILE A 109 6.48 10.54 19.44
C ILE A 109 6.96 10.42 18.00
N PRO A 110 7.56 11.46 17.42
CA PRO A 110 8.03 11.40 16.04
C PRO A 110 9.19 10.42 15.91
N VAL A 111 9.09 9.56 14.88
CA VAL A 111 10.18 8.67 14.47
C VAL A 111 11.26 9.51 13.77
N ASP A 112 12.53 9.18 14.00
CA ASP A 112 13.65 9.85 13.35
C ASP A 112 13.53 9.79 11.82
N THR A 113 13.77 10.92 11.15
CA THR A 113 13.59 11.05 9.70
C THR A 113 14.53 10.15 8.90
N VAL A 114 15.72 9.84 9.42
CA VAL A 114 16.69 8.94 8.79
C VAL A 114 16.18 7.50 8.86
N GLU A 115 15.66 7.10 10.01
CA GLU A 115 15.09 5.78 10.22
C GLU A 115 13.84 5.58 9.38
N PHE A 116 12.91 6.52 9.42
CA PHE A 116 11.74 6.53 8.55
C PHE A 116 12.11 6.44 7.08
N GLY A 117 13.07 7.25 6.62
CA GLY A 117 13.55 7.25 5.25
C GLY A 117 14.14 5.91 4.82
N ARG A 118 14.86 5.21 5.70
CA ARG A 118 15.42 3.87 5.46
C ARG A 118 14.32 2.83 5.24
N ILE A 119 13.30 2.82 6.09
CA ILE A 119 12.16 1.91 6.01
C ILE A 119 11.36 2.17 4.73
N ALA A 120 11.11 3.43 4.43
CA ALA A 120 10.35 3.85 3.27
C ALA A 120 11.07 3.51 1.95
N ALA A 121 12.38 3.75 1.86
CA ALA A 121 13.17 3.42 0.68
C ALA A 121 13.26 1.90 0.43
N GLY A 122 13.33 1.09 1.50
CA GLY A 122 13.39 -0.37 1.40
C GLY A 122 12.08 -1.02 0.94
N ASN A 123 10.94 -0.45 1.30
CA ASN A 123 9.63 -1.07 1.07
C ASN A 123 8.80 -0.34 0.00
N GLY A 124 9.02 0.96 -0.23
CA GLY A 124 8.15 1.80 -1.04
C GLY A 124 7.92 1.28 -2.46
N LYS A 125 9.00 0.88 -3.18
CA LYS A 125 8.87 0.35 -4.55
C LYS A 125 8.03 -0.92 -4.62
N GLN A 126 8.28 -1.85 -3.71
CA GLN A 126 7.56 -3.13 -3.66
C GLN A 126 6.06 -2.92 -3.43
N VAL A 127 5.74 -2.02 -2.51
CA VAL A 127 4.35 -1.69 -2.13
C VAL A 127 3.61 -1.04 -3.28
N ILE A 128 4.24 -0.09 -3.98
CA ILE A 128 3.64 0.57 -5.14
C ILE A 128 3.33 -0.47 -6.23
N ILE A 129 4.27 -1.38 -6.52
CA ILE A 129 4.05 -2.43 -7.52
C ILE A 129 2.92 -3.37 -7.10
N GLN A 130 2.85 -3.75 -5.83
CA GLN A 130 1.81 -4.64 -5.32
C GLN A 130 0.44 -3.95 -5.30
N GLY A 131 0.37 -2.70 -4.82
CA GLY A 131 -0.86 -1.91 -4.82
C GLY A 131 -1.39 -1.66 -6.23
N LEU A 132 -0.50 -1.39 -7.20
CA LEU A 132 -0.87 -1.25 -8.61
C LEU A 132 -1.52 -2.53 -9.14
N ARG A 133 -0.91 -3.69 -8.91
CA ARG A 133 -1.47 -4.98 -9.34
C ARG A 133 -2.81 -5.30 -8.67
N GLU A 134 -2.97 -4.93 -7.41
CA GLU A 134 -4.22 -5.12 -6.68
C GLU A 134 -5.32 -4.22 -7.24
N ALA A 135 -5.00 -2.96 -7.54
CA ALA A 135 -5.93 -2.01 -8.15
C ALA A 135 -6.35 -2.46 -9.57
N GLU A 136 -5.39 -2.87 -10.41
CA GLU A 136 -5.68 -3.40 -11.75
C GLU A 136 -6.59 -4.63 -11.69
N ARG A 137 -6.36 -5.55 -10.73
CA ARG A 137 -7.24 -6.70 -10.51
C ARG A 137 -8.64 -6.30 -10.06
N GLY A 138 -8.74 -5.29 -9.18
CA GLY A 138 -10.02 -4.74 -8.74
C GLY A 138 -10.82 -4.17 -9.90
N GLN A 139 -10.21 -3.35 -10.74
CA GLN A 139 -10.85 -2.77 -11.92
C GLN A 139 -11.35 -3.86 -12.90
N VAL A 140 -10.51 -4.86 -13.19
CA VAL A 140 -10.91 -6.00 -14.04
C VAL A 140 -12.07 -6.76 -13.41
N TYR A 141 -12.02 -7.01 -12.10
CA TYR A 141 -13.10 -7.69 -11.39
C TYR A 141 -14.42 -6.92 -11.48
N ASP A 142 -14.41 -5.62 -11.19
CA ASP A 142 -15.59 -4.77 -11.22
C ASP A 142 -16.20 -4.69 -12.64
N GLU A 143 -15.35 -4.55 -13.65
CA GLU A 143 -15.76 -4.53 -15.05
C GLU A 143 -16.49 -5.82 -15.44
N PHE A 144 -15.91 -6.98 -15.14
CA PHE A 144 -16.51 -8.26 -15.54
C PHE A 144 -17.64 -8.71 -14.59
N ASN A 145 -17.62 -8.31 -13.33
CA ASN A 145 -18.73 -8.54 -12.42
C ASN A 145 -20.01 -7.81 -12.89
N SER A 146 -19.86 -6.61 -13.44
CA SER A 146 -20.98 -5.86 -14.02
C SER A 146 -21.56 -6.51 -15.28
N LYS A 147 -20.74 -7.30 -16.00
CA LYS A 147 -21.10 -8.02 -17.22
C LYS A 147 -21.52 -9.48 -16.96
N GLN A 148 -21.70 -9.85 -15.70
CA GLN A 148 -22.19 -11.20 -15.34
C GLN A 148 -23.56 -11.45 -15.99
N HIS A 149 -23.71 -12.64 -16.60
CA HIS A 149 -24.88 -13.05 -17.40
C HIS A 149 -24.98 -12.39 -18.79
N GLU A 150 -24.00 -11.63 -19.23
CA GLU A 150 -23.92 -11.11 -20.59
C GLU A 150 -23.16 -12.07 -21.53
N ILE A 151 -23.44 -11.96 -22.82
CA ILE A 151 -22.70 -12.68 -23.86
C ILE A 151 -21.45 -11.85 -24.22
N LEU A 152 -20.29 -12.43 -24.03
CA LEU A 152 -19.01 -11.79 -24.36
C LEU A 152 -18.38 -12.48 -25.56
N THR A 153 -17.71 -11.72 -26.41
CA THR A 153 -16.90 -12.23 -27.51
C THR A 153 -15.44 -12.28 -27.12
N GLY A 154 -14.81 -13.41 -27.30
CA GLY A 154 -13.38 -13.61 -27.03
C GLY A 154 -12.67 -14.31 -28.15
N VAL A 155 -11.35 -14.18 -28.20
CA VAL A 155 -10.47 -14.87 -29.14
C VAL A 155 -9.72 -15.96 -28.38
N VAL A 156 -9.72 -17.19 -28.91
CA VAL A 156 -8.98 -18.30 -28.30
C VAL A 156 -7.49 -18.05 -28.43
N THR A 157 -6.81 -17.97 -27.29
CA THR A 157 -5.36 -17.73 -27.22
C THR A 157 -4.58 -19.02 -27.02
N ARG A 158 -5.19 -20.01 -26.35
CA ARG A 158 -4.55 -21.28 -26.07
C ARG A 158 -5.57 -22.34 -25.71
N VAL A 159 -5.33 -23.57 -26.16
CA VAL A 159 -6.04 -24.78 -25.70
C VAL A 159 -5.05 -25.65 -24.92
N ASP A 160 -5.39 -25.98 -23.66
CA ASP A 160 -4.54 -26.86 -22.84
C ASP A 160 -4.80 -28.32 -23.19
N PRO A 161 -3.82 -29.03 -23.79
CA PRO A 161 -4.00 -30.40 -24.23
C PRO A 161 -4.15 -31.44 -23.10
N ARG A 162 -3.87 -31.03 -21.83
CA ARG A 162 -3.92 -31.94 -20.68
C ARG A 162 -5.31 -32.01 -20.06
N ASN A 163 -5.98 -30.86 -19.94
CA ASN A 163 -7.25 -30.73 -19.24
C ASN A 163 -8.40 -30.24 -20.15
N GLY A 164 -8.10 -29.87 -21.41
CA GLY A 164 -9.07 -29.35 -22.36
C GLY A 164 -9.56 -27.92 -22.06
N ASN A 165 -8.98 -27.26 -21.09
CA ASN A 165 -9.36 -25.86 -20.79
C ASN A 165 -8.87 -24.92 -21.89
N VAL A 166 -9.63 -23.88 -22.17
CA VAL A 166 -9.35 -22.90 -23.20
C VAL A 166 -9.13 -21.52 -22.57
N SER A 167 -8.00 -20.91 -22.89
CA SER A 167 -7.75 -19.49 -22.56
C SER A 167 -8.32 -18.61 -23.66
N LEU A 168 -9.09 -17.62 -23.26
CA LEU A 168 -9.74 -16.64 -24.13
C LEU A 168 -9.22 -15.27 -23.83
N ARG A 169 -8.91 -14.48 -24.84
CA ARG A 169 -8.70 -13.03 -24.70
C ARG A 169 -10.00 -12.32 -24.97
N ILE A 170 -10.48 -11.57 -23.95
CA ILE A 170 -11.70 -10.76 -24.01
C ILE A 170 -11.28 -9.28 -23.97
N GLY A 171 -11.97 -8.43 -24.75
CA GLY A 171 -11.63 -7.02 -24.92
C GLY A 171 -10.67 -6.76 -26.05
N THR A 172 -10.32 -5.49 -26.27
CA THR A 172 -9.46 -5.04 -27.38
C THR A 172 -8.35 -4.12 -26.88
N GLY A 173 -7.17 -4.25 -27.47
CA GLY A 173 -6.03 -3.36 -27.17
C GLY A 173 -5.49 -3.51 -25.76
N THR A 174 -5.33 -2.37 -25.07
CA THR A 174 -4.80 -2.29 -23.69
C THR A 174 -5.76 -2.82 -22.64
N ASP A 175 -7.05 -2.85 -22.93
CA ASP A 175 -8.11 -3.24 -22.01
C ASP A 175 -8.52 -4.72 -22.20
N SER A 176 -7.64 -5.50 -22.85
CA SER A 176 -7.85 -6.94 -23.00
C SER A 176 -7.43 -7.69 -21.75
N THR A 177 -8.25 -8.64 -21.33
CA THR A 177 -7.95 -9.57 -20.23
C THR A 177 -8.04 -11.01 -20.68
N GLU A 178 -7.42 -11.92 -19.94
CA GLU A 178 -7.47 -13.36 -20.19
C GLU A 178 -8.56 -13.99 -19.31
N ALA A 179 -9.45 -14.76 -19.94
CA ALA A 179 -10.47 -15.55 -19.27
C ALA A 179 -10.22 -17.03 -19.52
N LEU A 180 -10.64 -17.87 -18.59
CA LEU A 180 -10.53 -19.32 -18.66
C LEU A 180 -11.91 -19.94 -18.90
N LEU A 181 -12.07 -20.66 -20.03
CA LEU A 181 -13.23 -21.49 -20.31
C LEU A 181 -12.88 -22.93 -19.94
N MET A 182 -13.46 -23.43 -18.87
CA MET A 182 -13.20 -24.80 -18.42
C MET A 182 -13.82 -25.83 -19.40
N ALA A 183 -13.20 -26.98 -19.50
CA ALA A 183 -13.67 -28.06 -20.41
C ALA A 183 -15.13 -28.45 -20.13
N GLY A 184 -15.56 -28.42 -18.86
CA GLY A 184 -16.95 -28.75 -18.48
C GLY A 184 -18.01 -27.70 -18.87
N GLU A 185 -17.56 -26.48 -19.22
CA GLU A 185 -18.44 -25.36 -19.61
C GLU A 185 -18.45 -25.14 -21.14
N GLN A 186 -17.71 -25.96 -21.88
CA GLN A 186 -17.67 -25.92 -23.36
C GLN A 186 -18.85 -26.67 -23.96
N VAL A 187 -19.26 -26.25 -25.16
CA VAL A 187 -20.32 -26.95 -25.90
C VAL A 187 -19.80 -28.33 -26.38
N PRO A 188 -20.48 -29.44 -26.02
CA PRO A 188 -20.05 -30.74 -26.45
C PRO A 188 -20.00 -30.89 -28.00
N GLY A 189 -18.85 -31.28 -28.51
CA GLY A 189 -18.64 -31.46 -29.95
C GLY A 189 -18.14 -30.22 -30.70
N GLU A 190 -17.92 -29.10 -30.02
CA GLU A 190 -17.29 -27.91 -30.58
C GLU A 190 -15.76 -28.04 -30.47
N GLU A 191 -15.07 -27.93 -31.59
CA GLU A 191 -13.61 -27.88 -31.62
C GLU A 191 -13.13 -26.44 -31.59
N LEU A 192 -12.59 -26.02 -30.44
CA LEU A 192 -12.00 -24.70 -30.27
C LEU A 192 -10.53 -24.75 -30.66
N THR A 193 -10.12 -23.86 -31.56
CA THR A 193 -8.75 -23.73 -32.06
C THR A 193 -8.22 -22.32 -31.78
N GLU A 194 -6.90 -22.17 -31.72
CA GLU A 194 -6.24 -20.87 -31.56
C GLU A 194 -6.53 -19.96 -32.77
N GLY A 195 -6.95 -18.69 -32.50
CA GLY A 195 -7.21 -17.66 -33.49
C GLY A 195 -8.66 -17.26 -33.65
#